data_7cc1f243f154006d26369929b6922ad4
#
_entry.id   7cc1f243f154006d26369929b6922ad4
#
_cell.length_a   1.000
_cell.length_b   1.000
_cell.length_c   1.000
_cell.angle_alpha   90.00
_cell.angle_beta   90.00
_cell.angle_gamma   90.00
#
_symmetry.space_group_name_H-M   'P 1'
#
loop_
_entity.id
_entity.type
_entity.pdbx_description
1 polymer ?
#
loop_
_entity_poly.entity_id
_entity_poly.type
_entity_poly.pdbx_seq_one_letter_code
_entity_poly.pdbx_strand_id
1 'polypeptide(L)'
;MTKESFKESLEKLAAQIDEIRLSAHQLHQDVNQQYGEGLPYSYHLDMVVDNIREFGHLVCENHNDVLPLMFGGYYHDSIEDARLTYNDVMYRARMIMTEEQAFKP
;
A
#
# COMPACT_ATOMS: atom_id res chain seq x y z
N MET A 1 15.53 5.66 7.97
CA MET A 1 15.57 4.75 9.14
C MET A 1 16.48 3.54 8.85
N THR A 2 16.88 2.84 9.90
CA THR A 2 17.67 1.61 9.74
C THR A 2 16.78 0.47 9.23
N LYS A 3 17.41 -0.56 8.67
CA LYS A 3 16.67 -1.78 8.27
C LYS A 3 15.94 -2.41 9.45
N GLU A 4 16.59 -2.47 10.60
CA GLU A 4 16.00 -3.07 11.81
C GLU A 4 14.80 -2.28 12.31
N SER A 5 14.92 -0.96 12.37
CA SER A 5 13.86 -0.07 12.78
C SER A 5 12.66 -0.16 11.82
N PHE A 6 12.92 -0.23 10.52
CA PHE A 6 11.89 -0.39 9.51
C PHE A 6 11.17 -1.73 9.66
N LYS A 7 11.92 -2.80 9.89
CA LYS A 7 11.37 -4.14 10.12
C LYS A 7 10.47 -4.17 11.34
N GLU A 8 10.91 -3.56 12.44
CA GLU A 8 10.10 -3.45 13.66
C GLU A 8 8.79 -2.69 13.39
N SER A 9 8.85 -1.61 12.63
CA SER A 9 7.65 -0.86 12.25
C SER A 9 6.70 -1.71 11.42
N LEU A 10 7.21 -2.49 10.46
CA LEU A 10 6.38 -3.40 9.66
C LEU A 10 5.68 -4.43 10.55
N GLU A 11 6.38 -4.96 11.54
CA GLU A 11 5.81 -5.94 12.47
C GLU A 11 4.70 -5.32 13.33
N LYS A 12 4.93 -4.10 13.85
CA LYS A 12 3.94 -3.39 14.65
C LYS A 12 2.71 -2.99 13.85
N LEU A 13 2.87 -2.72 12.58
CA LEU A 13 1.81 -2.29 11.69
C LEU A 13 1.21 -3.44 10.86
N ALA A 14 1.59 -4.68 11.15
CA ALA A 14 1.22 -5.84 10.34
C ALA A 14 -0.28 -5.96 10.10
N ALA A 15 -1.11 -5.74 11.13
CA ALA A 15 -2.57 -5.83 10.99
C ALA A 15 -3.12 -4.75 10.05
N GLN A 16 -2.62 -3.52 10.16
CA GLN A 16 -3.05 -2.41 9.32
C GLN A 16 -2.56 -2.59 7.88
N ILE A 17 -1.34 -3.07 7.71
CA ILE A 17 -0.79 -3.37 6.38
C ILE A 17 -1.59 -4.49 5.71
N ASP A 18 -1.96 -5.52 6.46
CA ASP A 18 -2.77 -6.61 5.94
C ASP A 18 -4.17 -6.13 5.52
N GLU A 19 -4.76 -5.23 6.29
CA GLU A 19 -6.03 -4.60 5.94
C GLU A 19 -5.93 -3.81 4.63
N ILE A 20 -4.85 -3.05 4.44
CA ILE A 20 -4.58 -2.33 3.18
C ILE A 20 -4.44 -3.32 2.03
N ARG A 21 -3.66 -4.39 2.23
CA ARG A 21 -3.41 -5.41 1.24
C ARG A 21 -4.72 -6.06 0.76
N LEU A 22 -5.55 -6.51 1.70
CA LEU A 22 -6.82 -7.17 1.37
C LEU A 22 -7.77 -6.22 0.64
N SER A 23 -7.84 -4.96 1.07
CA SER A 23 -8.66 -3.95 0.43
C SER A 23 -8.21 -3.69 -1.01
N ALA A 24 -6.91 -3.57 -1.24
CA ALA A 24 -6.37 -3.34 -2.59
C ALA A 24 -6.56 -4.56 -3.49
N HIS A 25 -6.35 -5.77 -2.98
CA HIS A 25 -6.58 -7.01 -3.74
C HIS A 25 -8.04 -7.12 -4.15
N GLN A 26 -8.97 -6.86 -3.24
CA GLN A 26 -10.40 -6.92 -3.52
C GLN A 26 -10.81 -5.89 -4.57
N LEU A 27 -10.29 -4.68 -4.47
CA LEU A 27 -10.56 -3.61 -5.42
C LEU A 27 -10.21 -4.01 -6.86
N HIS A 28 -8.99 -4.52 -7.06
CA HIS A 28 -8.54 -4.93 -8.40
C HIS A 28 -9.26 -6.18 -8.89
N GLN A 29 -9.63 -7.07 -7.98
CA GLN A 29 -10.43 -8.24 -8.32
C GLN A 29 -11.82 -7.84 -8.80
N ASP A 30 -12.45 -6.86 -8.14
CA ASP A 30 -13.80 -6.39 -8.49
C ASP A 30 -13.86 -5.80 -9.91
N VAL A 31 -12.78 -5.22 -10.39
CA VAL A 31 -12.71 -4.71 -11.78
C VAL A 31 -12.08 -5.73 -12.73
N ASN A 32 -11.86 -6.95 -12.26
CA ASN A 32 -11.35 -8.08 -13.04
C ASN A 32 -10.03 -7.79 -13.77
N GLN A 33 -9.11 -7.07 -13.10
CA GLN A 33 -7.80 -6.80 -13.65
C GLN A 33 -6.89 -8.00 -13.55
N GLN A 34 -5.99 -8.13 -14.53
CA GLN A 34 -4.99 -9.20 -14.58
C GLN A 34 -3.62 -8.61 -14.86
N TYR A 35 -2.59 -9.30 -14.37
CA TYR A 35 -1.20 -9.00 -14.66
C TYR A 35 -0.62 -10.13 -15.49
N GLY A 36 -0.20 -9.82 -16.73
CA GLY A 36 0.30 -10.84 -17.63
C GLY A 36 -0.78 -11.84 -18.06
N GLU A 37 -0.35 -13.01 -18.50
CA GLU A 37 -1.25 -14.06 -18.98
C GLU A 37 -1.90 -14.83 -17.83
N GLY A 38 -3.12 -14.42 -17.47
CA GLY A 38 -3.92 -15.15 -16.50
C GLY A 38 -3.53 -14.96 -15.05
N LEU A 39 -2.59 -14.07 -14.74
CA LEU A 39 -2.19 -13.79 -13.35
C LEU A 39 -3.11 -12.72 -12.73
N PRO A 40 -3.55 -12.90 -11.47
CA PRO A 40 -4.30 -11.86 -10.79
C PRO A 40 -3.47 -10.58 -10.64
N TYR A 41 -4.11 -9.43 -10.68
CA TYR A 41 -3.42 -8.15 -10.47
C TYR A 41 -2.76 -8.06 -9.10
N SER A 42 -3.30 -8.78 -8.10
CA SER A 42 -2.70 -8.88 -6.77
C SER A 42 -1.25 -9.36 -6.80
N TYR A 43 -0.89 -10.20 -7.77
CA TYR A 43 0.49 -10.65 -7.94
C TYR A 43 1.44 -9.47 -8.21
N HIS A 44 1.03 -8.55 -9.09
CA HIS A 44 1.81 -7.34 -9.37
C HIS A 44 1.92 -6.45 -8.13
N LEU A 45 0.82 -6.26 -7.40
CA LEU A 45 0.81 -5.44 -6.19
C LEU A 45 1.75 -6.03 -5.13
N ASP A 46 1.71 -7.34 -4.94
CA ASP A 46 2.57 -8.01 -3.95
C ASP A 46 4.05 -7.90 -4.34
N MET A 47 4.39 -7.97 -5.63
CA MET A 47 5.76 -7.78 -6.10
C MET A 47 6.28 -6.37 -5.80
N VAL A 48 5.46 -5.35 -6.06
CA VAL A 48 5.83 -3.95 -5.78
C VAL A 48 6.05 -3.77 -4.29
N VAL A 49 5.17 -4.31 -3.46
CA VAL A 49 5.27 -4.16 -2.01
C VAL A 49 6.44 -4.95 -1.43
N ASP A 50 6.80 -6.09 -2.01
CA ASP A 50 8.00 -6.82 -1.60
C ASP A 50 9.26 -5.97 -1.79
N ASN A 51 9.34 -5.22 -2.89
CA ASN A 51 10.42 -4.27 -3.10
C ASN A 51 10.42 -3.15 -2.07
N ILE A 52 9.24 -2.65 -1.70
CA ILE A 52 9.11 -1.63 -0.66
C ILE A 52 9.59 -2.19 0.69
N ARG A 53 9.25 -3.43 1.02
CA ARG A 53 9.71 -4.07 2.26
C ARG A 53 11.24 -4.15 2.33
N GLU A 54 11.88 -4.39 1.20
CA GLU A 54 13.34 -4.52 1.14
C GLU A 54 14.04 -3.15 1.19
N PHE A 55 13.52 -2.15 0.50
CA PHE A 55 14.21 -0.87 0.29
C PHE A 55 13.53 0.32 0.98
N GLY A 56 12.36 0.15 1.57
CA GLY A 56 11.59 1.25 2.14
C GLY A 56 12.30 2.02 3.26
N HIS A 57 13.24 1.36 3.97
CA HIS A 57 14.02 2.01 5.01
C HIS A 57 14.86 3.19 4.47
N LEU A 58 15.14 3.20 3.17
CA LEU A 58 15.93 4.27 2.54
C LEU A 58 15.10 5.55 2.34
N VAL A 59 13.78 5.44 2.27
CA VAL A 59 12.90 6.59 2.02
C VAL A 59 12.09 7.02 3.23
N CYS A 60 11.87 6.14 4.21
CA CYS A 60 11.18 6.47 5.44
C CYS A 60 12.13 7.10 6.46
N GLU A 61 11.73 8.22 7.04
CA GLU A 61 12.52 8.88 8.09
C GLU A 61 12.19 8.33 9.48
N ASN A 62 10.92 7.97 9.72
CA ASN A 62 10.47 7.48 11.01
C ASN A 62 9.27 6.52 10.85
N HIS A 63 8.81 5.97 11.98
CA HIS A 63 7.71 5.02 12.03
C HIS A 63 6.43 5.53 11.34
N ASN A 64 6.14 6.84 11.44
CA ASN A 64 4.91 7.41 10.87
C ASN A 64 4.91 7.44 9.34
N ASP A 65 6.06 7.26 8.70
CA ASP A 65 6.16 7.23 7.24
C ASP A 65 5.89 5.85 6.65
N VAL A 66 5.92 4.80 7.47
CA VAL A 66 5.86 3.41 6.98
C VAL A 66 4.49 3.07 6.42
N LEU A 67 3.42 3.37 7.15
CA LEU A 67 2.07 3.04 6.71
C LEU A 67 1.65 3.78 5.44
N PRO A 68 1.92 5.10 5.31
CA PRO A 68 1.68 5.80 4.04
C PRO A 68 2.44 5.20 2.85
N LEU A 69 3.68 4.78 3.04
CA LEU A 69 4.46 4.15 1.99
C LEU A 69 3.84 2.82 1.54
N MET A 70 3.43 1.98 2.50
CA MET A 70 2.79 0.70 2.20
C MET A 70 1.45 0.91 1.50
N PHE A 71 0.65 1.87 1.96
CA PHE A 71 -0.60 2.24 1.31
C PHE A 71 -0.37 2.69 -0.13
N GLY A 72 0.62 3.56 -0.34
CA GLY A 72 0.99 4.04 -1.67
C GLY A 72 1.37 2.90 -2.60
N GLY A 73 2.13 1.91 -2.10
CA GLY A 73 2.51 0.74 -2.88
C GLY A 73 1.31 -0.09 -3.35
N TYR A 74 0.36 -0.33 -2.46
CA TYR A 74 -0.84 -1.11 -2.80
C TYR A 74 -1.84 -0.35 -3.66
N TYR A 75 -1.88 0.98 -3.58
CA TYR A 75 -2.88 1.80 -4.28
C TYR A 75 -2.30 2.62 -5.44
N HIS A 76 -1.02 2.41 -5.81
CA HIS A 76 -0.35 3.27 -6.80
C HIS A 76 -1.06 3.33 -8.16
N ASP A 77 -1.72 2.26 -8.58
CA ASP A 77 -2.41 2.20 -9.86
C ASP A 77 -3.93 2.33 -9.73
N SER A 78 -4.45 2.58 -8.52
CA SER A 78 -5.89 2.50 -8.27
C SER A 78 -6.71 3.53 -9.03
N ILE A 79 -6.17 4.72 -9.27
CA ILE A 79 -6.89 5.77 -9.99
C ILE A 79 -7.04 5.40 -11.47
N GLU A 80 -5.99 4.91 -12.08
CA GLU A 80 -6.01 4.54 -13.51
C GLU A 80 -6.67 3.18 -13.74
N ASP A 81 -6.19 2.16 -13.03
CA ASP A 81 -6.50 0.77 -13.33
C ASP A 81 -7.77 0.26 -12.64
N ALA A 82 -8.07 0.76 -11.45
CA ALA A 82 -9.26 0.36 -10.70
C ALA A 82 -10.36 1.43 -10.73
N ARG A 83 -10.17 2.49 -11.52
CA ARG A 83 -11.16 3.56 -11.75
C ARG A 83 -11.57 4.30 -10.48
N LEU A 84 -10.71 4.36 -9.48
CA LEU A 84 -10.95 5.19 -8.30
C LEU A 84 -10.61 6.64 -8.58
N THR A 85 -11.37 7.54 -7.97
CA THR A 85 -10.99 8.96 -7.96
C THR A 85 -9.99 9.23 -6.85
N TYR A 86 -9.31 10.40 -6.92
CA TYR A 86 -8.43 10.82 -5.84
C TYR A 86 -9.16 10.86 -4.50
N ASN A 87 -10.40 11.34 -4.48
CA ASN A 87 -11.21 11.40 -3.26
C ASN A 87 -11.51 10.01 -2.70
N ASP A 88 -11.76 9.02 -3.56
CA ASP A 88 -11.98 7.63 -3.14
C ASP A 88 -10.75 7.06 -2.45
N VAL A 89 -9.57 7.31 -3.02
CA VAL A 89 -8.29 6.86 -2.43
C VAL A 89 -8.06 7.53 -1.09
N MET A 90 -8.29 8.84 -0.99
CA MET A 90 -8.14 9.58 0.27
C MET A 90 -9.11 9.11 1.34
N TYR A 91 -10.35 8.80 0.95
CA TYR A 91 -11.34 8.25 1.88
C TYR A 91 -10.87 6.91 2.47
N ARG A 92 -10.36 6.02 1.63
CA ARG A 92 -9.84 4.73 2.08
C ARG A 92 -8.62 4.89 2.99
N ALA A 93 -7.73 5.82 2.65
CA ALA A 93 -6.55 6.13 3.45
C ALA A 93 -6.95 6.61 4.85
N ARG A 94 -7.95 7.49 4.93
CA ARG A 94 -8.43 8.04 6.20
C ARG A 94 -9.07 7.00 7.11
N MET A 95 -9.56 5.89 6.57
CA MET A 95 -10.12 4.81 7.37
C MET A 95 -9.06 4.03 8.13
N ILE A 96 -7.82 4.06 7.68
CA ILE A 96 -6.72 3.23 8.21
C ILE A 96 -5.66 4.08 8.89
N MET A 97 -5.40 5.27 8.36
CA MET A 97 -4.33 6.16 8.80
C MET A 97 -4.87 7.44 9.41
N THR A 98 -4.00 8.16 10.14
CA THR A 98 -4.31 9.50 10.59
C THR A 98 -4.49 10.42 9.37
N GLU A 99 -5.21 11.53 9.54
CA GLU A 99 -5.42 12.48 8.46
C GLU A 99 -4.10 13.06 7.93
N GLU A 100 -3.14 13.33 8.83
CA GLU A 100 -1.81 13.77 8.44
C GLU A 100 -1.10 12.74 7.54
N GLN A 101 -1.16 11.47 7.91
CA GLN A 101 -0.56 10.40 7.10
C GLN A 101 -1.25 10.25 5.75
N ALA A 102 -2.58 10.37 5.70
CA ALA A 102 -3.36 10.24 4.47
C ALA A 102 -3.04 11.32 3.44
N PHE A 103 -2.60 12.51 3.87
CA PHE A 103 -2.21 13.59 2.97
C PHE A 103 -0.73 13.56 2.58
N LYS A 104 0.07 12.65 3.11
CA LYS A 104 1.45 12.48 2.65
C LYS A 104 1.45 11.79 1.29
N PRO A 105 2.15 12.38 0.32
CA PRO A 105 2.27 11.77 -1.01
C PRO A 105 3.12 10.49 -0.98
#